data_b022e50a7d9dee660a834d32f816fcc4
#
_entry.id   b022e50a7d9dee660a834d32f816fcc4
#
_cell.length_a   1.000
_cell.length_b   1.000
_cell.length_c   1.000
_cell.angle_alpha   90.00
_cell.angle_beta   90.00
_cell.angle_gamma   90.00
#
_symmetry.space_group_name_H-M   'P 1'
#
loop_
_entity.id
_entity.type
_entity.pdbx_description
1 polymer ?
#
loop_
_entity_poly.entity_id
_entity_poly.type
_entity_poly.pdbx_seq_one_letter_code
_entity_poly.pdbx_strand_id
1 'polypeptide(L)'
;MMKRNILLFISLAVSILFLFGLNLVTGSVQIPFADVLDILCGRFMGKESWEYIILENRLPQTLTAILCGASLSVCGLMLQTAFRNPLAGPDVFGISSGAGLGVALVMLLLGGTVSTSMFTVSGFLAILTAAFVGAISVTALILFLSTMVRNSVLLLIVGIMVGYVSSSTVSLLNFFASEEGVKSYMVWGMGNFGGVSMSHIPLFSILCLMGIGVSFLLIKPLNILLLGPQYAESLGISTRQLRNILLVVVGLLTAITTAFCGPISFIGLAIPHIARLLFRTENHQVLLPGTVLSGAAISLFCNFICYLPGESGIIPLNAVTPLIGAPVIIYVIVQRR
;
A
#
# COMPACT_ATOMS: atom_id res chain seq x y z
N MET A 1 -4.48 -27.81 -13.97
CA MET A 1 -4.11 -26.61 -13.18
C MET A 1 -3.47 -25.49 -14.01
N MET A 2 -2.47 -25.77 -14.86
CA MET A 2 -1.74 -24.76 -15.64
C MET A 2 -2.64 -23.90 -16.55
N LYS A 3 -3.53 -24.49 -17.36
CA LYS A 3 -4.47 -23.74 -18.24
C LYS A 3 -5.38 -22.79 -17.47
N ARG A 4 -5.89 -23.20 -16.30
CA ARG A 4 -6.73 -22.36 -15.44
C ARG A 4 -5.97 -21.15 -14.89
N ASN A 5 -4.73 -21.33 -14.44
CA ASN A 5 -3.92 -20.23 -13.92
C ASN A 5 -3.58 -19.22 -15.02
N ILE A 6 -3.26 -19.69 -16.24
CA ILE A 6 -3.03 -18.80 -17.40
C ILE A 6 -4.29 -17.97 -17.69
N LEU A 7 -5.47 -18.60 -17.71
CA LEU A 7 -6.73 -17.90 -17.94
C LEU A 7 -6.98 -16.83 -16.85
N LEU A 8 -6.70 -17.14 -15.57
CA LEU A 8 -6.83 -16.18 -14.48
C LEU A 8 -5.85 -15.01 -14.60
N PHE A 9 -4.61 -15.26 -15.00
CA PHE A 9 -3.64 -14.19 -15.26
C PHE A 9 -4.09 -13.28 -16.40
N ILE A 10 -4.60 -13.87 -17.49
CA ILE A 10 -5.13 -13.10 -18.63
C ILE A 10 -6.37 -12.28 -18.17
N SER A 11 -7.29 -12.88 -17.42
CA SER A 11 -8.48 -12.17 -16.93
C SER A 11 -8.13 -11.00 -16.01
N LEU A 12 -7.14 -11.16 -15.11
CA LEU A 12 -6.66 -10.07 -14.27
C LEU A 12 -5.99 -8.98 -15.10
N ALA A 13 -5.16 -9.33 -16.09
CA ALA A 13 -4.53 -8.35 -16.98
C ALA A 13 -5.57 -7.55 -17.78
N VAL A 14 -6.58 -8.23 -18.34
CA VAL A 14 -7.70 -7.57 -19.04
C VAL A 14 -8.50 -6.68 -18.08
N SER A 15 -8.76 -7.14 -16.85
CA SER A 15 -9.46 -6.34 -15.82
C SER A 15 -8.65 -5.09 -15.46
N ILE A 16 -7.33 -5.18 -15.33
CA ILE A 16 -6.45 -4.04 -15.06
C ILE A 16 -6.52 -3.04 -16.20
N LEU A 17 -6.42 -3.48 -17.46
CA LEU A 17 -6.52 -2.60 -18.64
C LEU A 17 -7.88 -1.92 -18.72
N PHE A 18 -8.96 -2.65 -18.48
CA PHE A 18 -10.31 -2.11 -18.46
C PHE A 18 -10.49 -1.07 -17.34
N LEU A 19 -10.08 -1.40 -16.11
CA LEU A 19 -10.16 -0.48 -14.96
C LEU A 19 -9.23 0.72 -15.14
N PHE A 20 -8.07 0.55 -15.76
CA PHE A 20 -7.18 1.65 -16.11
C PHE A 20 -7.90 2.65 -17.03
N GLY A 21 -8.50 2.18 -18.10
CA GLY A 21 -9.30 3.02 -19.00
C GLY A 21 -10.46 3.72 -18.29
N LEU A 22 -11.20 2.99 -17.43
CA LEU A 22 -12.29 3.56 -16.63
C LEU A 22 -11.80 4.69 -15.71
N ASN A 23 -10.67 4.52 -15.02
CA ASN A 23 -10.12 5.55 -14.14
C ASN A 23 -9.68 6.80 -14.89
N LEU A 24 -9.25 6.69 -16.15
CA LEU A 24 -8.90 7.83 -16.98
C LEU A 24 -10.14 8.61 -17.47
N VAL A 25 -11.24 7.93 -17.72
CA VAL A 25 -12.49 8.56 -18.18
C VAL A 25 -13.30 9.14 -17.02
N THR A 26 -13.36 8.42 -15.89
CA THR A 26 -14.20 8.77 -14.75
C THR A 26 -13.57 9.87 -13.88
N GLY A 27 -14.39 10.80 -13.41
CA GLY A 27 -13.97 11.88 -12.49
C GLY A 27 -14.99 13.01 -12.45
N SER A 28 -14.68 14.09 -11.74
CA SER A 28 -15.55 15.28 -11.62
C SER A 28 -15.85 15.96 -12.95
N VAL A 29 -14.93 15.86 -13.92
CA VAL A 29 -15.12 16.34 -15.30
C VAL A 29 -15.29 15.14 -16.21
N GLN A 30 -16.40 15.09 -16.96
CA GLN A 30 -16.62 14.02 -17.94
C GLN A 30 -15.83 14.33 -19.21
N ILE A 31 -14.88 13.46 -19.55
CA ILE A 31 -14.06 13.56 -20.76
C ILE A 31 -14.37 12.33 -21.61
N PRO A 32 -14.80 12.51 -22.88
CA PRO A 32 -15.11 11.41 -23.77
C PRO A 32 -13.89 10.47 -23.95
N PHE A 33 -14.16 9.17 -24.09
CA PHE A 33 -13.09 8.17 -24.23
C PHE A 33 -12.19 8.41 -25.45
N ALA A 34 -12.77 8.91 -26.57
CA ALA A 34 -12.02 9.26 -27.76
C ALA A 34 -10.98 10.36 -27.48
N ASP A 35 -11.39 11.41 -26.75
CA ASP A 35 -10.50 12.51 -26.38
C ASP A 35 -9.38 12.08 -25.43
N VAL A 36 -9.70 11.12 -24.50
CA VAL A 36 -8.67 10.54 -23.63
C VAL A 36 -7.61 9.80 -24.46
N LEU A 37 -8.02 9.03 -25.48
CA LEU A 37 -7.07 8.34 -26.36
C LEU A 37 -6.24 9.34 -27.20
N ASP A 38 -6.85 10.40 -27.71
CA ASP A 38 -6.15 11.44 -28.48
C ASP A 38 -5.13 12.18 -27.60
N ILE A 39 -5.47 12.48 -26.35
CA ILE A 39 -4.54 13.07 -25.38
C ILE A 39 -3.35 12.12 -25.13
N LEU A 40 -3.60 10.85 -24.87
CA LEU A 40 -2.52 9.88 -24.63
C LEU A 40 -1.62 9.66 -25.86
N CYS A 41 -2.18 9.84 -27.07
CA CYS A 41 -1.44 9.76 -28.33
C CYS A 41 -0.75 11.09 -28.73
N GLY A 42 -0.94 12.18 -27.98
CA GLY A 42 -0.40 13.50 -28.30
C GLY A 42 -1.02 14.13 -29.56
N ARG A 43 -2.26 13.78 -29.88
CA ARG A 43 -3.00 14.26 -31.06
C ARG A 43 -4.17 15.18 -30.73
N PHE A 44 -4.37 15.46 -29.44
CA PHE A 44 -5.52 16.23 -28.98
C PHE A 44 -5.42 17.69 -29.37
N MET A 45 -6.48 18.23 -29.97
CA MET A 45 -6.60 19.64 -30.39
C MET A 45 -7.76 20.36 -29.66
N GLY A 46 -8.13 19.86 -28.47
CA GLY A 46 -9.26 20.39 -27.72
C GLY A 46 -8.86 21.32 -26.57
N LYS A 47 -9.54 21.21 -25.45
CA LYS A 47 -9.33 22.07 -24.28
C LYS A 47 -8.06 21.67 -23.53
N GLU A 48 -7.08 22.57 -23.37
CA GLU A 48 -5.85 22.35 -22.58
C GLU A 48 -6.15 21.85 -21.15
N SER A 49 -7.27 22.29 -20.55
CA SER A 49 -7.70 21.82 -19.23
C SER A 49 -7.96 20.31 -19.18
N TRP A 50 -8.42 19.69 -20.26
CA TRP A 50 -8.65 18.24 -20.33
C TRP A 50 -7.33 17.49 -20.43
N GLU A 51 -6.38 18.00 -21.20
CA GLU A 51 -5.04 17.46 -21.30
C GLU A 51 -4.35 17.47 -19.92
N TYR A 52 -4.41 18.62 -19.23
CA TYR A 52 -3.89 18.74 -17.86
C TYR A 52 -4.53 17.75 -16.89
N ILE A 53 -5.87 17.62 -16.90
CA ILE A 53 -6.59 16.68 -16.02
C ILE A 53 -6.16 15.24 -16.28
N ILE A 54 -5.97 14.85 -17.53
CA ILE A 54 -5.57 13.47 -17.86
C ILE A 54 -4.11 13.24 -17.52
N LEU A 55 -3.19 14.08 -17.98
CA LEU A 55 -1.75 13.82 -17.86
C LEU A 55 -1.18 14.13 -16.49
N GLU A 56 -1.66 15.19 -15.82
CA GLU A 56 -1.08 15.63 -14.54
C GLU A 56 -1.89 15.16 -13.31
N ASN A 57 -3.12 14.66 -13.50
CA ASN A 57 -3.95 14.21 -12.39
C ASN A 57 -4.33 12.73 -12.52
N ARG A 58 -5.14 12.35 -13.53
CA ARG A 58 -5.71 10.99 -13.60
C ARG A 58 -4.69 9.91 -13.94
N LEU A 59 -3.77 10.17 -14.85
CA LEU A 59 -2.75 9.21 -15.24
C LEU A 59 -1.79 8.90 -14.08
N PRO A 60 -1.16 9.90 -13.40
CA PRO A 60 -0.32 9.63 -12.24
C PRO A 60 -1.08 8.92 -11.13
N GLN A 61 -2.32 9.32 -10.84
CA GLN A 61 -3.17 8.69 -9.84
C GLN A 61 -3.45 7.22 -10.15
N THR A 62 -3.78 6.91 -11.39
CA THR A 62 -4.07 5.55 -11.85
C THR A 62 -2.83 4.65 -11.77
N LEU A 63 -1.67 5.17 -12.17
CA LEU A 63 -0.38 4.49 -12.03
C LEU A 63 -0.01 4.25 -10.55
N THR A 64 -0.25 5.26 -9.72
CA THR A 64 -0.04 5.16 -8.27
C THR A 64 -0.92 4.08 -7.65
N ALA A 65 -2.19 3.98 -8.03
CA ALA A 65 -3.12 2.95 -7.55
C ALA A 65 -2.61 1.53 -7.88
N ILE A 66 -2.12 1.31 -9.12
CA ILE A 66 -1.52 0.04 -9.54
C ILE A 66 -0.33 -0.33 -8.68
N LEU A 67 0.65 0.57 -8.57
CA LEU A 67 1.91 0.32 -7.88
C LEU A 67 1.73 0.17 -6.38
N CYS A 68 0.92 1.02 -5.77
CA CYS A 68 0.62 0.97 -4.35
C CYS A 68 -0.14 -0.31 -3.99
N GLY A 69 -1.19 -0.64 -4.76
CA GLY A 69 -1.96 -1.87 -4.56
C GLY A 69 -1.13 -3.14 -4.70
N ALA A 70 -0.30 -3.21 -5.72
CA ALA A 70 0.65 -4.31 -5.92
C ALA A 70 1.64 -4.41 -4.75
N SER A 71 2.25 -3.30 -4.34
CA SER A 71 3.25 -3.25 -3.26
C SER A 71 2.67 -3.69 -1.92
N LEU A 72 1.54 -3.10 -1.49
CA LEU A 72 0.92 -3.44 -0.22
C LEU A 72 0.43 -4.89 -0.19
N SER A 73 -0.10 -5.41 -1.30
CA SER A 73 -0.55 -6.79 -1.39
C SER A 73 0.60 -7.78 -1.24
N VAL A 74 1.75 -7.51 -1.86
CA VAL A 74 2.96 -8.31 -1.70
C VAL A 74 3.47 -8.26 -0.27
N CYS A 75 3.45 -7.08 0.36
CA CYS A 75 3.80 -6.94 1.78
C CYS A 75 2.94 -7.85 2.67
N GLY A 76 1.63 -7.84 2.45
CA GLY A 76 0.71 -8.71 3.18
C GLY A 76 1.01 -10.19 2.96
N LEU A 77 1.22 -10.63 1.71
CA LEU A 77 1.56 -12.02 1.39
C LEU A 77 2.83 -12.47 2.11
N MET A 78 3.88 -11.65 2.08
CA MET A 78 5.14 -11.93 2.75
C MET A 78 4.98 -12.05 4.26
N LEU A 79 4.26 -11.12 4.89
CA LEU A 79 4.01 -11.14 6.33
C LEU A 79 3.15 -12.35 6.74
N GLN A 80 2.07 -12.64 6.02
CA GLN A 80 1.22 -13.80 6.30
C GLN A 80 2.01 -15.11 6.23
N THR A 81 2.93 -15.22 5.29
CA THR A 81 3.80 -16.41 5.16
C THR A 81 4.87 -16.43 6.25
N ALA A 82 5.57 -15.31 6.50
CA ALA A 82 6.64 -15.23 7.49
C ALA A 82 6.16 -15.51 8.92
N PHE A 83 4.97 -15.00 9.25
CA PHE A 83 4.40 -15.12 10.59
C PHE A 83 3.39 -16.27 10.71
N ARG A 84 3.13 -17.00 9.60
CA ARG A 84 2.14 -18.08 9.53
C ARG A 84 0.80 -17.68 10.13
N ASN A 85 0.46 -16.40 9.94
CA ASN A 85 -0.75 -15.79 10.47
C ASN A 85 -1.52 -15.13 9.33
N PRO A 86 -2.75 -15.55 9.03
CA PRO A 86 -3.55 -14.98 7.96
C PRO A 86 -3.93 -13.51 8.20
N LEU A 87 -3.84 -13.05 9.44
CA LEU A 87 -4.16 -11.67 9.83
C LEU A 87 -2.93 -10.76 9.87
N ALA A 88 -1.73 -11.26 9.50
CA ALA A 88 -0.55 -10.43 9.43
C ALA A 88 -0.61 -9.50 8.21
N GLY A 89 -0.51 -8.21 8.48
CA GLY A 89 -0.49 -7.15 7.45
C GLY A 89 0.41 -5.99 7.88
N PRO A 90 0.81 -5.10 6.96
CA PRO A 90 1.66 -3.97 7.27
C PRO A 90 1.11 -3.07 8.38
N ASP A 91 -0.21 -2.89 8.41
CA ASP A 91 -0.92 -2.08 9.39
C ASP A 91 -0.81 -2.67 10.80
N VAL A 92 -0.85 -4.00 10.91
CA VAL A 92 -0.77 -4.71 12.21
C VAL A 92 0.62 -4.56 12.84
N PHE A 93 1.66 -4.37 12.03
CA PHE A 93 3.02 -4.13 12.54
C PHE A 93 3.27 -2.66 12.94
N GLY A 94 2.27 -1.79 12.84
CA GLY A 94 2.37 -0.39 13.26
C GLY A 94 3.24 0.49 12.35
N ILE A 95 3.69 0.00 11.18
CA ILE A 95 4.57 0.74 10.26
C ILE A 95 3.83 1.97 9.73
N SER A 96 2.59 1.80 9.27
CA SER A 96 1.72 2.90 8.84
C SER A 96 1.41 3.87 9.99
N SER A 97 1.27 3.37 11.23
CA SER A 97 1.06 4.21 12.42
C SER A 97 2.28 5.04 12.75
N GLY A 98 3.50 4.49 12.56
CA GLY A 98 4.74 5.23 12.66
C GLY A 98 4.84 6.36 11.65
N ALA A 99 4.48 6.10 10.39
CA ALA A 99 4.37 7.14 9.35
C ALA A 99 3.38 8.23 9.77
N GLY A 100 2.21 7.85 10.25
CA GLY A 100 1.18 8.76 10.75
C GLY A 100 1.67 9.63 11.91
N LEU A 101 2.43 9.06 12.85
CA LEU A 101 3.04 9.82 13.93
C LEU A 101 4.08 10.84 13.41
N GLY A 102 4.93 10.44 12.47
CA GLY A 102 5.89 11.33 11.83
C GLY A 102 5.20 12.54 11.16
N VAL A 103 4.14 12.28 10.40
CA VAL A 103 3.34 13.34 9.75
C VAL A 103 2.62 14.20 10.77
N ALA A 104 2.06 13.61 11.83
CA ALA A 104 1.40 14.35 12.90
C ALA A 104 2.37 15.35 13.57
N LEU A 105 3.61 14.95 13.84
CA LEU A 105 4.63 15.84 14.39
C LEU A 105 4.88 17.05 13.46
N VAL A 106 4.94 16.85 12.16
CA VAL A 106 5.17 17.96 11.20
C VAL A 106 3.92 18.81 11.02
N MET A 107 2.75 18.23 10.81
CA MET A 107 1.53 18.99 10.52
C MET A 107 0.95 19.68 11.75
N LEU A 108 0.95 18.99 12.91
CA LEU A 108 0.25 19.45 14.11
C LEU A 108 1.14 20.35 15.01
N LEU A 109 2.46 20.07 15.08
CA LEU A 109 3.38 20.87 15.91
C LEU A 109 4.15 21.94 15.12
N LEU A 110 4.60 21.58 13.90
CA LEU A 110 5.51 22.43 13.13
C LEU A 110 4.82 23.21 12.01
N GLY A 111 3.48 23.17 11.92
CA GLY A 111 2.71 23.90 10.93
C GLY A 111 3.05 23.53 9.48
N GLY A 112 3.43 22.26 9.25
CA GLY A 112 3.78 21.76 7.90
C GLY A 112 5.18 22.12 7.41
N THR A 113 6.04 22.71 8.24
CA THR A 113 7.42 23.09 7.87
C THR A 113 8.43 22.52 8.85
N VAL A 114 9.58 22.10 8.33
CA VAL A 114 10.74 21.71 9.14
C VAL A 114 11.90 22.63 8.77
N SER A 115 12.30 23.49 9.69
CA SER A 115 13.39 24.46 9.47
C SER A 115 14.56 24.18 10.39
N THR A 116 15.75 24.17 9.82
CA THR A 116 17.02 24.11 10.54
C THR A 116 17.88 25.32 10.16
N SER A 117 19.01 25.54 10.84
CA SER A 117 19.94 26.60 10.50
C SER A 117 20.53 26.48 9.08
N MET A 118 20.49 25.29 8.48
CA MET A 118 21.09 25.04 7.16
C MET A 118 20.07 24.91 6.03
N PHE A 119 18.82 24.45 6.32
CA PHE A 119 17.79 24.25 5.29
C PHE A 119 16.39 24.33 5.88
N THR A 120 15.43 24.66 4.99
CA THR A 120 14.00 24.63 5.28
C THR A 120 13.33 23.65 4.32
N VAL A 121 12.61 22.67 4.87
CA VAL A 121 11.80 21.72 4.12
C VAL A 121 10.34 21.98 4.47
N SER A 122 9.52 22.26 3.48
CA SER A 122 8.12 22.63 3.67
C SER A 122 7.19 21.86 2.73
N GLY A 123 5.90 21.91 3.05
CA GLY A 123 4.85 21.31 2.24
C GLY A 123 5.00 19.80 2.05
N PHE A 124 4.76 19.33 0.84
CA PHE A 124 4.74 17.89 0.51
C PHE A 124 6.03 17.17 0.89
N LEU A 125 7.18 17.79 0.67
CA LEU A 125 8.48 17.14 0.95
C LEU A 125 8.70 16.93 2.46
N ALA A 126 8.24 17.85 3.30
CA ALA A 126 8.31 17.71 4.75
C ALA A 126 7.43 16.55 5.24
N ILE A 127 6.21 16.44 4.70
CA ILE A 127 5.27 15.36 5.00
C ILE A 127 5.82 14.02 4.54
N LEU A 128 6.34 13.95 3.32
CA LEU A 128 6.92 12.74 2.72
C LEU A 128 8.10 12.22 3.56
N THR A 129 9.04 13.10 3.91
CA THR A 129 10.21 12.73 4.70
C THR A 129 9.83 12.32 6.13
N ALA A 130 8.89 13.03 6.76
CA ALA A 130 8.39 12.70 8.09
C ALA A 130 7.68 11.35 8.14
N ALA A 131 6.80 11.07 7.17
CA ALA A 131 6.14 9.79 7.03
C ALA A 131 7.15 8.65 6.85
N PHE A 132 8.13 8.84 5.96
CA PHE A 132 9.15 7.86 5.68
C PHE A 132 10.03 7.58 6.90
N VAL A 133 10.52 8.62 7.60
CA VAL A 133 11.31 8.49 8.82
C VAL A 133 10.51 7.80 9.93
N GLY A 134 9.24 8.17 10.12
CA GLY A 134 8.37 7.53 11.11
C GLY A 134 8.16 6.03 10.82
N ALA A 135 7.89 5.66 9.58
CA ALA A 135 7.73 4.27 9.16
C ALA A 135 9.04 3.46 9.34
N ILE A 136 10.18 4.02 8.93
CA ILE A 136 11.49 3.38 9.09
C ILE A 136 11.85 3.22 10.57
N SER A 137 11.54 4.19 11.42
CA SER A 137 11.79 4.10 12.87
C SER A 137 11.04 2.93 13.50
N VAL A 138 9.76 2.76 13.16
CA VAL A 138 8.96 1.61 13.63
C VAL A 138 9.50 0.30 13.03
N THR A 139 9.85 0.28 11.75
CA THR A 139 10.45 -0.90 11.12
C THR A 139 11.76 -1.30 11.81
N ALA A 140 12.63 -0.35 12.12
CA ALA A 140 13.88 -0.58 12.84
C ALA A 140 13.62 -1.10 14.26
N LEU A 141 12.61 -0.56 14.97
CA LEU A 141 12.20 -1.05 16.27
C LEU A 141 11.72 -2.51 16.20
N ILE A 142 10.85 -2.85 15.25
CA ILE A 142 10.35 -4.22 15.06
C ILE A 142 11.50 -5.17 14.70
N LEU A 143 12.43 -4.75 13.84
CA LEU A 143 13.63 -5.51 13.51
C LEU A 143 14.50 -5.75 14.74
N PHE A 144 14.77 -4.72 15.54
CA PHE A 144 15.52 -4.85 16.78
C PHE A 144 14.86 -5.85 17.73
N LEU A 145 13.56 -5.71 17.96
CA LEU A 145 12.80 -6.62 18.82
C LEU A 145 12.71 -8.05 18.24
N SER A 146 12.70 -8.19 16.90
CA SER A 146 12.78 -9.49 16.22
C SER A 146 14.07 -10.25 16.53
N THR A 147 15.13 -9.56 16.94
CA THR A 147 16.38 -10.21 17.39
C THR A 147 16.25 -10.80 18.79
N MET A 148 15.40 -10.22 19.63
CA MET A 148 15.22 -10.61 21.04
C MET A 148 14.06 -11.61 21.20
N VAL A 149 12.99 -11.45 20.40
CA VAL A 149 11.74 -12.22 20.51
C VAL A 149 11.70 -13.32 19.45
N ARG A 150 11.69 -14.58 19.90
CA ARG A 150 11.59 -15.74 18.99
C ARG A 150 10.16 -16.02 18.55
N ASN A 151 9.17 -15.66 19.36
CA ASN A 151 7.76 -15.95 19.10
C ASN A 151 7.16 -14.91 18.14
N SER A 152 6.67 -15.38 17.00
CA SER A 152 6.05 -14.54 15.96
C SER A 152 4.79 -13.80 16.44
N VAL A 153 4.01 -14.41 17.35
CA VAL A 153 2.79 -13.80 17.89
C VAL A 153 3.14 -12.60 18.80
N LEU A 154 4.21 -12.71 19.59
CA LEU A 154 4.65 -11.60 20.44
C LEU A 154 5.10 -10.39 19.59
N LEU A 155 5.74 -10.61 18.44
CA LEU A 155 6.10 -9.53 17.53
C LEU A 155 4.88 -8.83 16.93
N LEU A 156 3.83 -9.56 16.62
CA LEU A 156 2.55 -8.97 16.19
C LEU A 156 1.94 -8.12 17.30
N ILE A 157 1.93 -8.62 18.53
CA ILE A 157 1.42 -7.87 19.70
C ILE A 157 2.22 -6.57 19.90
N VAL A 158 3.56 -6.64 19.78
CA VAL A 158 4.40 -5.44 19.85
C VAL A 158 4.03 -4.44 18.77
N GLY A 159 3.83 -4.87 17.52
CA GLY A 159 3.39 -4.01 16.42
C GLY A 159 2.07 -3.29 16.75
N ILE A 160 1.08 -4.03 17.27
CA ILE A 160 -0.20 -3.47 17.72
C ILE A 160 0.01 -2.45 18.84
N MET A 161 0.86 -2.74 19.83
CA MET A 161 1.15 -1.81 20.93
C MET A 161 1.84 -0.52 20.43
N VAL A 162 2.77 -0.64 19.49
CA VAL A 162 3.37 0.53 18.82
C VAL A 162 2.30 1.36 18.11
N GLY A 163 1.35 0.70 17.44
CA GLY A 163 0.19 1.36 16.83
C GLY A 163 -0.64 2.15 17.86
N TYR A 164 -0.94 1.56 19.01
CA TYR A 164 -1.69 2.25 20.07
C TYR A 164 -0.92 3.44 20.68
N VAL A 165 0.38 3.28 20.94
CA VAL A 165 1.22 4.39 21.41
C VAL A 165 1.24 5.53 20.40
N SER A 166 1.44 5.22 19.11
CA SER A 166 1.40 6.22 18.04
C SER A 166 0.05 6.92 17.98
N SER A 167 -1.06 6.18 18.01
CA SER A 167 -2.43 6.73 17.98
C SER A 167 -2.72 7.62 19.19
N SER A 168 -2.31 7.20 20.38
CA SER A 168 -2.48 8.01 21.60
C SER A 168 -1.67 9.30 21.55
N THR A 169 -0.44 9.23 21.03
CA THR A 169 0.41 10.41 20.83
C THR A 169 -0.21 11.37 19.82
N VAL A 170 -0.71 10.86 18.69
CA VAL A 170 -1.42 11.67 17.69
C VAL A 170 -2.66 12.32 18.27
N SER A 171 -3.44 11.61 19.12
CA SER A 171 -4.61 12.18 19.80
C SER A 171 -4.23 13.33 20.74
N LEU A 172 -3.11 13.19 21.45
CA LEU A 172 -2.58 14.25 22.29
C LEU A 172 -2.13 15.46 21.48
N LEU A 173 -1.44 15.24 20.36
CA LEU A 173 -1.03 16.30 19.44
C LEU A 173 -2.23 17.06 18.86
N ASN A 174 -3.27 16.33 18.44
CA ASN A 174 -4.51 16.93 17.94
C ASN A 174 -5.19 17.84 18.96
N PHE A 175 -5.11 17.52 20.24
CA PHE A 175 -5.70 18.34 21.30
C PHE A 175 -5.06 19.74 21.41
N PHE A 176 -3.76 19.85 21.13
CA PHE A 176 -3.02 21.12 21.18
C PHE A 176 -2.87 21.81 19.82
N ALA A 177 -3.25 21.16 18.73
CA ALA A 177 -3.05 21.66 17.39
C ALA A 177 -4.11 22.70 16.95
N SER A 178 -3.81 23.46 15.89
CA SER A 178 -4.77 24.33 15.25
C SER A 178 -5.81 23.53 14.46
N GLU A 179 -7.02 24.08 14.29
CA GLU A 179 -8.09 23.45 13.49
C GLU A 179 -7.63 23.12 12.06
N GLU A 180 -6.84 24.00 11.43
CA GLU A 180 -6.30 23.79 10.09
C GLU A 180 -5.30 22.63 10.05
N GLY A 181 -4.42 22.51 11.04
CA GLY A 181 -3.49 21.39 11.19
C GLY A 181 -4.21 20.06 11.35
N VAL A 182 -5.22 20.02 12.22
CA VAL A 182 -6.05 18.83 12.44
C VAL A 182 -6.77 18.42 11.16
N LYS A 183 -7.40 19.38 10.45
CA LYS A 183 -8.07 19.12 9.18
C LYS A 183 -7.13 18.55 8.13
N SER A 184 -5.94 19.16 7.99
CA SER A 184 -4.92 18.71 7.03
C SER A 184 -4.44 17.29 7.35
N TYR A 185 -4.18 17.00 8.62
CA TYR A 185 -3.79 15.66 9.07
C TYR A 185 -4.90 14.62 8.82
N MET A 186 -6.17 14.96 9.10
CA MET A 186 -7.31 14.07 8.82
C MET A 186 -7.42 13.74 7.34
N VAL A 187 -7.29 14.75 6.45
CA VAL A 187 -7.34 14.55 4.99
C VAL A 187 -6.21 13.63 4.53
N TRP A 188 -4.98 13.84 5.03
CA TRP A 188 -3.85 12.95 4.72
C TRP A 188 -4.10 11.52 5.20
N GLY A 189 -4.65 11.36 6.41
CA GLY A 189 -4.96 10.06 7.02
C GLY A 189 -6.06 9.26 6.31
N MET A 190 -6.85 9.90 5.45
CA MET A 190 -7.88 9.23 4.64
C MET A 190 -7.31 8.39 3.49
N GLY A 191 -6.02 8.56 3.17
CA GLY A 191 -5.36 7.86 2.07
C GLY A 191 -5.84 8.36 0.70
N ASN A 192 -4.90 8.55 -0.22
CA ASN A 192 -5.21 9.05 -1.56
C ASN A 192 -4.14 8.62 -2.57
N PHE A 193 -4.56 8.12 -3.72
CA PHE A 193 -3.62 7.84 -4.82
C PHE A 193 -3.28 9.10 -5.66
N GLY A 194 -4.07 10.16 -5.56
CA GLY A 194 -3.84 11.43 -6.26
C GLY A 194 -2.78 12.33 -5.63
N GLY A 195 -2.13 11.91 -4.53
CA GLY A 195 -1.07 12.67 -3.87
C GLY A 195 0.27 12.66 -4.61
N VAL A 196 0.44 11.82 -5.63
CA VAL A 196 1.69 11.65 -6.39
C VAL A 196 1.58 12.40 -7.72
N SER A 197 2.32 13.51 -7.87
CA SER A 197 2.38 14.26 -9.13
C SER A 197 3.15 13.48 -10.21
N MET A 198 2.94 13.83 -11.49
CA MET A 198 3.62 13.19 -12.62
C MET A 198 5.14 13.24 -12.49
N SER A 199 5.70 14.31 -11.93
CA SER A 199 7.14 14.46 -11.67
C SER A 199 7.70 13.45 -10.66
N HIS A 200 6.89 12.97 -9.72
CA HIS A 200 7.29 12.00 -8.69
C HIS A 200 7.01 10.53 -9.08
N ILE A 201 6.17 10.30 -10.11
CA ILE A 201 5.85 8.94 -10.59
C ILE A 201 7.09 8.11 -10.92
N PRO A 202 8.13 8.63 -11.61
CA PRO A 202 9.31 7.82 -11.92
C PRO A 202 10.01 7.30 -10.66
N LEU A 203 10.22 8.18 -9.67
CA LEU A 203 10.84 7.79 -8.40
C LEU A 203 10.00 6.76 -7.66
N PHE A 204 8.70 7.03 -7.50
CA PHE A 204 7.76 6.12 -6.84
C PHE A 204 7.72 4.75 -7.53
N SER A 205 7.66 4.74 -8.86
CA SER A 205 7.64 3.51 -9.67
C SER A 205 8.90 2.68 -9.49
N ILE A 206 10.08 3.30 -9.56
CA ILE A 206 11.36 2.61 -9.37
C ILE A 206 11.41 1.95 -7.99
N LEU A 207 11.06 2.69 -6.94
CA LEU A 207 11.11 2.19 -5.57
C LEU A 207 10.12 1.02 -5.35
N CYS A 208 8.88 1.15 -5.84
CA CYS A 208 7.88 0.08 -5.75
C CYS A 208 8.30 -1.16 -6.55
N LEU A 209 8.75 -0.99 -7.80
CA LEU A 209 9.16 -2.09 -8.66
C LEU A 209 10.42 -2.80 -8.13
N MET A 210 11.37 -2.06 -7.56
CA MET A 210 12.52 -2.66 -6.89
C MET A 210 12.09 -3.54 -5.71
N GLY A 211 11.23 -3.04 -4.83
CA GLY A 211 10.75 -3.82 -3.69
C GLY A 211 9.94 -5.05 -4.10
N ILE A 212 9.06 -4.91 -5.10
CA ILE A 212 8.34 -6.05 -5.69
C ILE A 212 9.34 -7.02 -6.33
N GLY A 213 10.33 -6.53 -7.09
CA GLY A 213 11.38 -7.36 -7.71
C GLY A 213 12.17 -8.18 -6.69
N VAL A 214 12.56 -7.58 -5.57
CA VAL A 214 13.20 -8.30 -4.46
C VAL A 214 12.29 -9.40 -3.90
N SER A 215 10.97 -9.15 -3.81
CA SER A 215 10.01 -10.15 -3.35
C SER A 215 9.96 -11.39 -4.26
N PHE A 216 10.15 -11.23 -5.56
CA PHE A 216 10.25 -12.35 -6.51
C PHE A 216 11.49 -13.23 -6.26
N LEU A 217 12.60 -12.64 -5.82
CA LEU A 217 13.81 -13.40 -5.43
C LEU A 217 13.57 -14.27 -4.18
N LEU A 218 12.61 -13.89 -3.35
CA LEU A 218 12.27 -14.59 -2.11
C LEU A 218 11.23 -15.71 -2.29
N ILE A 219 10.75 -15.99 -3.50
CA ILE A 219 9.76 -17.04 -3.78
C ILE A 219 10.21 -18.41 -3.26
N LYS A 220 11.45 -18.82 -3.51
CA LYS A 220 11.97 -20.12 -3.07
C LYS A 220 12.02 -20.24 -1.55
N PRO A 221 12.64 -19.28 -0.81
CA PRO A 221 12.61 -19.29 0.65
C PRO A 221 11.20 -19.28 1.25
N LEU A 222 10.28 -18.49 0.66
CA LEU A 222 8.89 -18.44 1.11
C LEU A 222 8.17 -19.79 0.94
N ASN A 223 8.37 -20.48 -0.17
CA ASN A 223 7.80 -21.81 -0.38
C ASN A 223 8.36 -22.85 0.60
N ILE A 224 9.63 -22.79 0.91
CA ILE A 224 10.24 -23.67 1.92
C ILE A 224 9.68 -23.38 3.32
N LEU A 225 9.44 -22.11 3.64
CA LEU A 225 8.87 -21.71 4.92
C LEU A 225 7.44 -22.22 5.14
N LEU A 226 6.68 -22.50 4.08
CA LEU A 226 5.36 -23.14 4.16
C LEU A 226 5.41 -24.53 4.80
N LEU A 227 6.52 -25.27 4.62
CA LEU A 227 6.72 -26.61 5.19
C LEU A 227 6.94 -26.58 6.70
N GLY A 228 7.19 -25.41 7.26
CA GLY A 228 7.42 -25.18 8.69
C GLY A 228 8.85 -24.74 9.01
N PRO A 229 9.02 -24.03 10.15
CA PRO A 229 10.33 -23.49 10.52
C PRO A 229 11.41 -24.55 10.70
N GLN A 230 11.09 -25.65 11.39
CA GLN A 230 12.03 -26.74 11.63
C GLN A 230 12.50 -27.41 10.33
N TYR A 231 11.57 -27.60 9.39
CA TYR A 231 11.89 -28.19 8.08
C TYR A 231 12.72 -27.22 7.23
N ALA A 232 12.40 -25.91 7.28
CA ALA A 232 13.17 -24.88 6.59
C ALA A 232 14.62 -24.82 7.10
N GLU A 233 14.82 -24.93 8.41
CA GLU A 233 16.15 -24.96 9.03
C GLU A 233 16.94 -26.23 8.66
N SER A 234 16.28 -27.38 8.57
CA SER A 234 16.90 -28.63 8.08
C SER A 234 17.38 -28.54 6.62
N LEU A 235 16.72 -27.69 5.82
CA LEU A 235 17.12 -27.38 4.43
C LEU A 235 18.15 -26.23 4.34
N GLY A 236 18.72 -25.78 5.47
CA GLY A 236 19.74 -24.75 5.52
C GLY A 236 19.24 -23.31 5.44
N ILE A 237 17.93 -23.08 5.57
CA ILE A 237 17.35 -21.73 5.59
C ILE A 237 17.23 -21.27 7.03
N SER A 238 17.98 -20.19 7.38
CA SER A 238 17.78 -19.51 8.65
C SER A 238 16.45 -18.75 8.65
N THR A 239 15.46 -19.30 9.36
CA THR A 239 14.11 -18.71 9.47
C THR A 239 14.15 -17.30 10.07
N ARG A 240 15.10 -17.03 10.98
CA ARG A 240 15.32 -15.72 11.58
C ARG A 240 15.84 -14.69 10.55
N GLN A 241 16.86 -15.07 9.77
CA GLN A 241 17.40 -14.18 8.74
C GLN A 241 16.36 -13.89 7.66
N LEU A 242 15.64 -14.90 7.20
CA LEU A 242 14.57 -14.74 6.23
C LEU A 242 13.49 -13.80 6.75
N ARG A 243 13.02 -13.97 7.99
CA ARG A 243 12.04 -13.08 8.62
C ARG A 243 12.54 -11.64 8.67
N ASN A 244 13.80 -11.40 9.02
CA ASN A 244 14.37 -10.06 9.05
C ASN A 244 14.44 -9.43 7.66
N ILE A 245 14.85 -10.19 6.63
CA ILE A 245 14.84 -9.71 5.24
C ILE A 245 13.42 -9.34 4.80
N LEU A 246 12.44 -10.20 5.11
CA LEU A 246 11.03 -9.91 4.80
C LEU A 246 10.54 -8.65 5.50
N LEU A 247 10.87 -8.45 6.77
CA LEU A 247 10.52 -7.24 7.52
C LEU A 247 11.16 -5.97 6.93
N VAL A 248 12.40 -6.05 6.45
CA VAL A 248 13.06 -4.92 5.77
C VAL A 248 12.34 -4.57 4.46
N VAL A 249 12.08 -5.57 3.61
CA VAL A 249 11.39 -5.34 2.32
C VAL A 249 9.99 -4.80 2.55
N VAL A 250 9.22 -5.39 3.46
CA VAL A 250 7.88 -4.92 3.82
C VAL A 250 7.93 -3.52 4.42
N GLY A 251 8.85 -3.28 5.36
CA GLY A 251 9.01 -1.98 5.99
C GLY A 251 9.30 -0.87 4.99
N LEU A 252 10.22 -1.11 4.04
CA LEU A 252 10.55 -0.16 2.98
C LEU A 252 9.37 0.08 2.03
N LEU A 253 8.74 -0.99 1.51
CA LEU A 253 7.58 -0.85 0.62
C LEU A 253 6.41 -0.13 1.30
N THR A 254 6.12 -0.47 2.57
CA THR A 254 5.07 0.20 3.34
C THR A 254 5.43 1.66 3.62
N ALA A 255 6.70 1.94 3.97
CA ALA A 255 7.17 3.32 4.18
C ALA A 255 6.99 4.16 2.93
N ILE A 256 7.40 3.63 1.75
CA ILE A 256 7.26 4.31 0.46
C ILE A 256 5.78 4.56 0.15
N THR A 257 4.95 3.51 0.17
CA THR A 257 3.52 3.65 -0.17
C THR A 257 2.79 4.58 0.79
N THR A 258 3.05 4.49 2.10
CA THR A 258 2.39 5.34 3.09
C THR A 258 2.89 6.79 3.01
N ALA A 259 4.17 7.03 2.73
CA ALA A 259 4.70 8.37 2.61
C ALA A 259 4.08 9.13 1.42
N PHE A 260 3.90 8.46 0.28
CA PHE A 260 3.34 9.07 -0.93
C PHE A 260 1.81 9.12 -0.96
N CYS A 261 1.14 8.09 -0.45
CA CYS A 261 -0.32 7.93 -0.59
C CYS A 261 -1.10 8.12 0.73
N GLY A 262 -0.40 8.36 1.84
CA GLY A 262 -1.00 8.25 3.16
C GLY A 262 -1.20 6.77 3.57
N PRO A 263 -1.70 6.52 4.78
CA PRO A 263 -2.00 5.15 5.24
C PRO A 263 -3.16 4.58 4.44
N ILE A 264 -2.99 3.38 3.87
CA ILE A 264 -4.02 2.66 3.13
C ILE A 264 -4.26 1.32 3.79
N SER A 265 -5.44 1.17 4.35
CA SER A 265 -5.82 0.00 5.13
C SER A 265 -6.41 -1.13 4.26
N PHE A 266 -6.36 -2.36 4.77
CA PHE A 266 -6.99 -3.56 4.23
C PHE A 266 -6.41 -4.13 2.93
N ILE A 267 -5.81 -3.36 2.04
CA ILE A 267 -5.24 -3.86 0.78
C ILE A 267 -4.21 -4.96 1.07
N GLY A 268 -3.23 -4.67 1.92
CA GLY A 268 -2.20 -5.65 2.29
C GLY A 268 -2.75 -6.88 3.02
N LEU A 269 -3.86 -6.74 3.73
CA LEU A 269 -4.44 -7.84 4.48
C LEU A 269 -5.37 -8.71 3.62
N ALA A 270 -6.27 -8.11 2.85
CA ALA A 270 -7.34 -8.81 2.13
C ALA A 270 -6.88 -9.43 0.80
N ILE A 271 -6.04 -8.73 0.04
CA ILE A 271 -5.68 -9.15 -1.32
C ILE A 271 -4.96 -10.52 -1.37
N PRO A 272 -4.01 -10.85 -0.49
CA PRO A 272 -3.42 -12.18 -0.49
C PRO A 272 -4.45 -13.31 -0.29
N HIS A 273 -5.52 -13.06 0.47
CA HIS A 273 -6.62 -14.01 0.63
C HIS A 273 -7.44 -14.14 -0.65
N ILE A 274 -7.75 -13.03 -1.31
CA ILE A 274 -8.42 -13.04 -2.61
C ILE A 274 -7.61 -13.82 -3.64
N ALA A 275 -6.29 -13.59 -3.69
CA ALA A 275 -5.40 -14.31 -4.59
C ALA A 275 -5.39 -15.83 -4.29
N ARG A 276 -5.35 -16.24 -3.01
CA ARG A 276 -5.46 -17.66 -2.62
C ARG A 276 -6.78 -18.30 -3.05
N LEU A 277 -7.90 -17.58 -2.90
CA LEU A 277 -9.21 -18.07 -3.34
C LEU A 277 -9.29 -18.22 -4.86
N LEU A 278 -8.74 -17.27 -5.62
CA LEU A 278 -8.73 -17.29 -7.08
C LEU A 278 -7.85 -18.42 -7.63
N PHE A 279 -6.59 -18.46 -7.22
CA PHE A 279 -5.59 -19.39 -7.75
C PHE A 279 -5.64 -20.78 -7.07
N ARG A 280 -6.25 -20.88 -5.89
CA ARG A 280 -6.35 -22.11 -5.10
C ARG A 280 -5.01 -22.81 -4.89
N THR A 281 -3.98 -22.02 -4.55
CA THR A 281 -2.61 -22.51 -4.33
C THR A 281 -1.91 -21.69 -3.26
N GLU A 282 -1.01 -22.33 -2.52
CA GLU A 282 -0.07 -21.65 -1.60
C GLU A 282 1.32 -21.49 -2.24
N ASN A 283 1.55 -22.05 -3.44
CA ASN A 283 2.84 -21.94 -4.12
C ASN A 283 3.08 -20.50 -4.58
N HIS A 284 4.09 -19.86 -3.99
CA HIS A 284 4.45 -18.45 -4.28
C HIS A 284 4.87 -18.20 -5.72
N GLN A 285 5.27 -19.22 -6.49
CA GLN A 285 5.53 -19.06 -7.93
C GLN A 285 4.29 -18.58 -8.72
N VAL A 286 3.10 -18.98 -8.26
CA VAL A 286 1.82 -18.57 -8.85
C VAL A 286 1.16 -17.49 -7.98
N LEU A 287 1.22 -17.67 -6.66
CA LEU A 287 0.51 -16.81 -5.72
C LEU A 287 1.08 -15.39 -5.68
N LEU A 288 2.41 -15.20 -5.71
CA LEU A 288 3.02 -13.87 -5.65
C LEU A 288 2.66 -13.02 -6.87
N PRO A 289 2.88 -13.46 -8.13
CA PRO A 289 2.43 -12.69 -9.30
C PRO A 289 0.90 -12.52 -9.32
N GLY A 290 0.15 -13.54 -8.89
CA GLY A 290 -1.31 -13.43 -8.74
C GLY A 290 -1.73 -12.36 -7.73
N THR A 291 -0.99 -12.23 -6.63
CA THR A 291 -1.22 -11.20 -5.60
C THR A 291 -0.89 -9.80 -6.13
N VAL A 292 0.22 -9.65 -6.87
CA VAL A 292 0.59 -8.39 -7.54
C VAL A 292 -0.54 -7.90 -8.45
N LEU A 293 -1.01 -8.74 -9.35
CA LEU A 293 -2.08 -8.37 -10.30
C LEU A 293 -3.42 -8.16 -9.60
N SER A 294 -3.78 -8.99 -8.63
CA SER A 294 -5.01 -8.79 -7.86
C SER A 294 -4.98 -7.49 -7.06
N GLY A 295 -3.81 -7.14 -6.49
CA GLY A 295 -3.60 -5.88 -5.79
C GLY A 295 -3.77 -4.68 -6.70
N ALA A 296 -3.16 -4.70 -7.88
CA ALA A 296 -3.33 -3.67 -8.89
C ALA A 296 -4.79 -3.51 -9.34
N ALA A 297 -5.47 -4.62 -9.66
CA ALA A 297 -6.86 -4.60 -10.11
C ALA A 297 -7.81 -4.05 -9.03
N ILE A 298 -7.69 -4.53 -7.78
CA ILE A 298 -8.59 -4.11 -6.70
C ILE A 298 -8.33 -2.67 -6.29
N SER A 299 -7.08 -2.20 -6.29
CA SER A 299 -6.77 -0.79 -6.00
C SER A 299 -7.31 0.14 -7.08
N LEU A 300 -7.23 -0.24 -8.36
CA LEU A 300 -7.88 0.50 -9.44
C LEU A 300 -9.41 0.51 -9.26
N PHE A 301 -10.01 -0.60 -8.86
CA PHE A 301 -11.44 -0.69 -8.61
C PHE A 301 -11.86 0.19 -7.42
N CYS A 302 -11.09 0.19 -6.32
CA CYS A 302 -11.32 1.09 -5.20
C CYS A 302 -11.21 2.55 -5.61
N ASN A 303 -10.18 2.91 -6.40
CA ASN A 303 -9.99 4.26 -6.91
C ASN A 303 -11.16 4.70 -7.79
N PHE A 304 -11.63 3.84 -8.69
CA PHE A 304 -12.81 4.09 -9.50
C PHE A 304 -14.05 4.39 -8.64
N ILE A 305 -14.31 3.58 -7.58
CA ILE A 305 -15.45 3.82 -6.67
C ILE A 305 -15.32 5.17 -5.97
N CYS A 306 -14.11 5.58 -5.56
CA CYS A 306 -13.90 6.88 -4.91
C CYS A 306 -14.36 8.06 -5.76
N TYR A 307 -14.33 7.93 -7.07
CA TYR A 307 -14.70 9.00 -8.03
C TYR A 307 -16.10 8.84 -8.64
N LEU A 308 -16.87 7.79 -8.28
CA LEU A 308 -18.25 7.60 -8.77
C LEU A 308 -19.20 8.75 -8.43
N PRO A 309 -19.12 9.44 -7.26
CA PRO A 309 -20.01 10.56 -6.99
C PRO A 309 -19.84 11.75 -7.93
N GLY A 310 -18.77 11.81 -8.74
CA GLY A 310 -18.53 12.85 -9.73
C GLY A 310 -18.46 14.26 -9.10
N GLU A 311 -19.41 15.12 -9.45
CA GLU A 311 -19.49 16.49 -8.95
C GLU A 311 -19.80 16.60 -7.45
N SER A 312 -20.39 15.58 -6.85
CA SER A 312 -20.76 15.54 -5.42
C SER A 312 -19.58 15.37 -4.47
N GLY A 313 -18.39 15.12 -5.01
CA GLY A 313 -17.15 14.99 -4.22
C GLY A 313 -16.43 13.66 -4.42
N ILE A 314 -15.37 13.46 -3.65
CA ILE A 314 -14.51 12.25 -3.71
C ILE A 314 -14.69 11.49 -2.40
N ILE A 315 -15.03 10.19 -2.51
CA ILE A 315 -15.10 9.31 -1.35
C ILE A 315 -13.66 9.01 -0.88
N PRO A 316 -13.35 9.12 0.43
CA PRO A 316 -12.04 8.76 0.95
C PRO A 316 -11.69 7.29 0.67
N LEU A 317 -10.46 7.01 0.27
CA LEU A 317 -10.02 5.67 -0.08
C LEU A 317 -10.16 4.68 1.09
N ASN A 318 -9.83 5.13 2.31
CA ASN A 318 -9.97 4.32 3.52
C ASN A 318 -11.44 4.10 3.98
N ALA A 319 -12.43 4.71 3.32
CA ALA A 319 -13.84 4.34 3.47
C ALA A 319 -14.19 3.16 2.53
N VAL A 320 -13.58 3.07 1.36
CA VAL A 320 -13.88 2.07 0.33
C VAL A 320 -13.13 0.74 0.58
N THR A 321 -11.84 0.81 0.88
CA THR A 321 -10.99 -0.38 1.00
C THR A 321 -11.44 -1.36 2.09
N PRO A 322 -11.89 -0.93 3.30
CA PRO A 322 -12.43 -1.85 4.31
C PRO A 322 -13.77 -2.47 3.92
N LEU A 323 -14.64 -1.72 3.21
CA LEU A 323 -15.94 -2.24 2.76
C LEU A 323 -15.78 -3.42 1.79
N ILE A 324 -14.69 -3.45 1.02
CA ILE A 324 -14.36 -4.55 0.13
C ILE A 324 -13.54 -5.62 0.87
N GLY A 325 -12.57 -5.21 1.67
CA GLY A 325 -11.61 -6.11 2.30
C GLY A 325 -12.17 -6.90 3.47
N ALA A 326 -12.97 -6.27 4.36
CA ALA A 326 -13.46 -6.93 5.57
C ALA A 326 -14.41 -8.11 5.29
N PRO A 327 -15.39 -8.02 4.36
CA PRO A 327 -16.24 -9.16 4.02
C PRO A 327 -15.44 -10.36 3.50
N VAL A 328 -14.41 -10.13 2.70
CA VAL A 328 -13.55 -11.20 2.19
C VAL A 328 -12.80 -11.90 3.32
N ILE A 329 -12.25 -11.14 4.25
CA ILE A 329 -11.53 -11.70 5.40
C ILE A 329 -12.47 -12.52 6.28
N ILE A 330 -13.66 -11.99 6.58
CA ILE A 330 -14.69 -12.70 7.36
C ILE A 330 -15.05 -14.02 6.66
N TYR A 331 -15.31 -13.98 5.37
CA TYR A 331 -15.62 -15.18 4.58
C TYR A 331 -14.52 -16.24 4.67
N VAL A 332 -13.25 -15.84 4.50
CA VAL A 332 -12.10 -16.74 4.57
C VAL A 332 -11.95 -17.35 5.96
N ILE A 333 -12.17 -16.58 7.03
CA ILE A 333 -12.06 -17.08 8.41
C ILE A 333 -13.18 -18.10 8.70
N VAL A 334 -14.40 -17.81 8.26
CA VAL A 334 -15.54 -18.73 8.48
C VAL A 334 -15.39 -20.03 7.69
N GLN A 335 -14.85 -19.98 6.46
CA GLN A 335 -14.63 -21.19 5.67
C GLN A 335 -13.48 -22.10 6.17
N ARG A 336 -12.56 -21.58 6.96
CA ARG A 336 -11.47 -22.37 7.55
C ARG A 336 -11.87 -23.19 8.78
N ARG A 337 -13.13 -23.11 9.18
CA ARG A 337 -13.75 -24.01 10.16
C ARG A 337 -14.32 -25.23 9.47
#